data_860b84b5fb58b3c16d260b7168365ae2
#
_entry.id   860b84b5fb58b3c16d260b7168365ae2
#
_cell.length_a   1.000
_cell.length_b   1.000
_cell.length_c   1.000
_cell.angle_alpha   90.00
_cell.angle_beta   90.00
_cell.angle_gamma   90.00
#
_symmetry.space_group_name_H-M   'P 1'
#
loop_
_entity.id
_entity.type
_entity.pdbx_description
1 polymer ?
#
loop_
_entity_poly.entity_id
_entity_poly.type
_entity_poly.pdbx_seq_one_letter_code
_entity_poly.pdbx_strand_id
1 'polypeptide(L)' 'GILNIKDYLIKVPVGTSVDLLSYVSEIKDDSDDVYTLWRKVQITGEVNSAVPGTYKCTYYVIDSQNNISNNAVLTVIVE' A
#
# COMPACT_ATOMS: atom_id res chain seq x y z
N GLY A 1 -7.17 -13.65 2.32
CA GLY A 1 -6.36 -12.74 3.12
C GLY A 1 -6.92 -11.33 3.18
N ILE A 2 -6.54 -10.62 4.20
CA ILE A 2 -6.98 -9.24 4.44
C ILE A 2 -5.75 -8.35 4.53
N LEU A 3 -5.79 -7.20 3.83
CA LEU A 3 -4.79 -6.14 3.94
C LEU A 3 -5.51 -4.82 4.25
N ASN A 4 -5.05 -4.13 5.28
CA ASN A 4 -5.53 -2.80 5.65
C ASN A 4 -4.37 -1.80 5.66
N ILE A 5 -4.67 -0.55 5.34
CA ILE A 5 -3.72 0.57 5.40
C ILE A 5 -4.17 1.58 6.46
N LYS A 6 -3.20 2.34 7.00
CA LYS A 6 -3.44 3.29 8.09
C LYS A 6 -4.34 4.45 7.68
N ASP A 7 -4.14 4.94 6.45
CA ASP A 7 -4.85 6.08 5.89
C ASP A 7 -5.23 5.79 4.46
N TYR A 8 -6.31 6.36 3.99
CA TYR A 8 -6.75 6.25 2.60
C TYR A 8 -6.49 7.52 1.80
N LEU A 9 -6.22 8.63 2.48
CA LEU A 9 -5.90 9.92 1.87
C LEU A 9 -4.84 10.61 2.72
N ILE A 10 -3.73 10.97 2.08
CA ILE A 10 -2.68 11.77 2.72
C ILE A 10 -2.33 12.97 1.85
N LYS A 11 -1.88 14.06 2.48
CA LYS A 11 -1.36 15.24 1.81
C LYS A 11 0.07 15.45 2.24
N VAL A 12 0.96 15.65 1.28
CA VAL A 12 2.37 15.87 1.55
C VAL A 12 2.89 17.05 0.74
N PRO A 13 3.86 17.81 1.28
CA PRO A 13 4.52 18.88 0.51
C PRO A 13 5.32 18.32 -0.65
N VAL A 14 5.45 19.11 -1.72
CA VAL A 14 6.35 18.78 -2.82
C VAL A 14 7.76 18.52 -2.28
N GLY A 15 8.41 17.48 -2.77
CA GLY A 15 9.75 17.08 -2.34
C GLY A 15 9.79 16.13 -1.15
N THR A 16 8.63 15.76 -0.59
CA THR A 16 8.57 14.81 0.53
C THR A 16 8.57 13.38 0.00
N SER A 17 9.53 12.56 0.43
CA SER A 17 9.53 11.14 0.13
C SER A 17 8.40 10.44 0.86
N VAL A 18 7.65 9.59 0.14
CA VAL A 18 6.56 8.80 0.71
C VAL A 18 6.98 7.34 0.75
N ASP A 19 7.07 6.79 1.96
CA ASP A 19 7.33 5.35 2.15
C ASP A 19 6.00 4.61 2.11
N LEU A 20 5.65 4.10 0.93
CA LEU A 20 4.35 3.48 0.70
C LEU A 20 4.12 2.25 1.58
N LEU A 21 5.15 1.43 1.80
CA LEU A 21 5.01 0.22 2.60
C LEU A 21 4.69 0.53 4.07
N SER A 22 5.13 1.68 4.58
CA SER A 22 4.89 2.08 5.97
C SER A 22 3.41 2.32 6.27
N TYR A 23 2.57 2.49 5.26
CA TYR A 23 1.13 2.70 5.43
C TYR A 23 0.35 1.40 5.60
N VAL A 24 0.95 0.24 5.38
CA VAL A 24 0.28 -1.02 5.67
C VAL A 24 0.16 -1.19 7.18
N SER A 25 -1.07 -1.31 7.68
CA SER A 25 -1.35 -1.43 9.12
C SER A 25 -1.62 -2.85 9.56
N GLU A 26 -2.16 -3.68 8.67
CA GLU A 26 -2.55 -5.05 9.02
C GLU A 26 -2.55 -5.94 7.79
N ILE A 27 -2.01 -7.14 7.96
CA ILE A 27 -2.09 -8.21 6.97
C ILE A 27 -2.49 -9.48 7.72
N LYS A 28 -3.55 -10.14 7.26
CA LYS A 28 -4.02 -11.41 7.83
C LYS A 28 -4.27 -12.44 6.74
N ASP A 29 -3.91 -13.68 7.03
CA ASP A 29 -4.20 -14.82 6.17
C ASP A 29 -4.21 -16.09 7.02
N ASP A 30 -5.02 -17.08 6.61
CA ASP A 30 -5.12 -18.36 7.31
C ASP A 30 -3.97 -19.30 7.00
N SER A 31 -3.29 -19.11 5.87
CA SER A 31 -2.28 -20.03 5.35
C SER A 31 -0.85 -19.60 5.63
N ASP A 32 -0.57 -18.30 5.61
CA ASP A 32 0.78 -17.75 5.67
C ASP A 32 0.99 -16.97 6.97
N ASP A 33 2.21 -16.97 7.49
CA ASP A 33 2.57 -16.12 8.61
C ASP A 33 2.74 -14.66 8.17
N VAL A 34 2.68 -13.75 9.14
CA VAL A 34 2.75 -12.31 8.91
C VAL A 34 4.04 -11.89 8.20
N TYR A 35 5.17 -12.48 8.57
CA TYR A 35 6.45 -12.11 7.97
C TYR A 35 6.53 -12.49 6.49
N THR A 36 6.00 -13.67 6.15
CA THR A 36 5.90 -14.11 4.77
C THR A 36 5.00 -13.18 3.97
N LEU A 37 3.85 -12.80 4.52
CA LEU A 37 2.89 -11.91 3.86
C LEU A 37 3.47 -10.51 3.60
N TRP A 38 4.22 -9.96 4.55
CA TRP A 38 4.86 -8.65 4.36
C TRP A 38 5.77 -8.60 3.14
N ARG A 39 6.49 -9.69 2.86
CA ARG A 39 7.35 -9.79 1.68
C ARG A 39 6.58 -9.93 0.38
N LYS A 40 5.30 -10.26 0.46
CA LYS A 40 4.43 -10.47 -0.71
C LYS A 40 3.48 -9.32 -0.97
N VAL A 41 3.62 -8.22 -0.25
CA VAL A 41 2.83 -7.01 -0.51
C VAL A 41 3.18 -6.48 -1.90
N GLN A 42 2.15 -6.28 -2.70
CA GLN A 42 2.26 -5.68 -4.02
C GLN A 42 1.66 -4.28 -3.98
N ILE A 43 2.35 -3.33 -4.60
CA ILE A 43 1.89 -1.96 -4.70
C ILE A 43 1.93 -1.58 -6.17
N THR A 44 0.78 -1.21 -6.74
CA THR A 44 0.69 -0.70 -8.10
C THR A 44 0.41 0.78 -8.09
N GLY A 45 0.83 1.47 -9.14
CA GLY A 45 0.81 2.93 -9.18
C GLY A 45 2.09 3.51 -8.61
N GLU A 46 2.23 4.82 -8.69
CA GLU A 46 3.41 5.51 -8.18
C GLU A 46 3.06 6.92 -7.72
N VAL A 47 3.91 7.48 -6.87
CA VAL A 47 3.83 8.86 -6.41
C VAL A 47 5.07 9.60 -6.90
N ASN A 48 4.87 10.67 -7.69
CA ASN A 48 5.95 11.57 -8.05
C ASN A 48 5.94 12.77 -7.09
N SER A 49 6.74 12.69 -6.04
CA SER A 49 6.76 13.73 -5.01
C SER A 49 7.35 15.07 -5.49
N ALA A 50 7.99 15.09 -6.65
CA ALA A 50 8.53 16.32 -7.22
C ALA A 50 7.48 17.15 -7.95
N VAL A 51 6.32 16.58 -8.26
CA VAL A 51 5.27 17.22 -9.06
C VAL A 51 3.97 17.28 -8.27
N PRO A 52 3.39 18.47 -8.06
CA PRO A 52 2.07 18.59 -7.45
C PRO A 52 1.02 17.81 -8.24
N GLY A 53 0.16 17.10 -7.53
CA GLY A 53 -0.88 16.32 -8.16
C GLY A 53 -1.51 15.32 -7.21
N THR A 54 -2.46 14.56 -7.74
CA THR A 54 -3.12 13.48 -7.02
C THR A 54 -2.68 12.14 -7.60
N TYR A 55 -2.18 11.27 -6.74
CA TYR A 55 -1.65 9.97 -7.11
C TYR A 55 -2.39 8.89 -6.35
N LYS A 56 -2.63 7.74 -6.99
CA LYS A 56 -3.28 6.60 -6.35
C LYS A 56 -2.39 5.38 -6.43
N CYS A 57 -2.25 4.70 -5.29
CA CYS A 57 -1.52 3.44 -5.18
C CYS A 57 -2.45 2.37 -4.65
N THR A 58 -2.44 1.19 -5.28
CA THR A 58 -3.25 0.06 -4.86
C THR A 58 -2.36 -0.99 -4.22
N TYR A 59 -2.76 -1.42 -3.03
CA TYR A 59 -2.06 -2.43 -2.23
C TYR A 59 -2.83 -3.73 -2.24
N TYR A 60 -2.14 -4.85 -2.37
CA TYR A 60 -2.72 -6.17 -2.19
C TYR A 60 -1.61 -7.18 -1.85
N VAL A 61 -2.02 -8.36 -1.40
CA VAL A 61 -1.10 -9.46 -1.08
C VAL A 61 -1.53 -10.68 -1.88
N ILE A 62 -0.54 -11.41 -2.38
CA ILE A 62 -0.76 -12.73 -2.99
C ILE A 62 -0.16 -13.75 -2.02
N ASP A 63 -0.98 -14.67 -1.49
CA ASP A 63 -0.49 -15.69 -0.57
C ASP A 63 0.21 -16.86 -1.29
N SER A 64 0.70 -17.83 -0.52
CA SER A 64 1.42 -18.99 -1.07
C SER A 64 0.53 -19.90 -1.93
N GLN A 65 -0.79 -19.77 -1.83
CA GLN A 65 -1.76 -20.53 -2.61
C GLN A 65 -2.34 -19.72 -3.78
N ASN A 66 -1.70 -18.60 -4.15
CA ASN A 66 -2.13 -17.68 -5.20
C ASN A 66 -3.49 -17.00 -4.95
N ASN A 67 -3.92 -16.93 -3.70
CA ASN A 67 -5.10 -16.16 -3.34
C ASN A 67 -4.71 -14.69 -3.16
N ILE A 68 -5.50 -13.80 -3.77
CA ILE A 68 -5.28 -12.36 -3.71
C ILE A 68 -6.15 -11.79 -2.60
N SER A 69 -5.56 -10.94 -1.74
CA SER A 69 -6.30 -10.21 -0.73
C SER A 69 -7.22 -9.15 -1.35
N ASN A 70 -8.00 -8.47 -0.52
CA ASN A 70 -8.70 -7.27 -0.96
C ASN A 70 -7.70 -6.21 -1.44
N ASN A 71 -8.14 -5.33 -2.31
CA ASN A 71 -7.38 -4.14 -2.70
C ASN A 71 -7.62 -3.02 -1.69
N ALA A 72 -6.56 -2.34 -1.28
CA ALA A 72 -6.64 -1.11 -0.51
C ALA A 72 -5.99 0.02 -1.33
N VAL A 73 -6.66 1.16 -1.43
CA VAL A 73 -6.18 2.27 -2.26
C VAL A 73 -5.79 3.44 -1.37
N LEU A 74 -4.54 3.89 -1.51
CA LEU A 74 -4.06 5.13 -0.90
C LEU A 74 -4.06 6.23 -1.96
N THR A 75 -4.73 7.34 -1.65
CA THR A 75 -4.65 8.56 -2.45
C THR A 75 -3.66 9.51 -1.80
N VAL A 76 -2.66 9.92 -2.56
CA VAL A 76 -1.61 10.86 -2.11
C VAL A 76 -1.76 12.15 -2.87
N ILE A 77 -1.96 13.25 -2.16
CA ILE A 77 -2.00 14.60 -2.73
C ILE A 77 -0.67 15.26 -2.43
N VAL A 78 0.07 15.57 -3.49
CA VAL A 78 1.32 16.33 -3.41
C VAL A 78 0.99 17.79 -3.71
N GLU A 79 1.25 18.64 -2.77
CA GLU A 79 0.95 20.06 -2.86
C GLU A 79 1.97 20.90 -2.05
#